data_829616aa2721a45aaa86acd74e32db2b
#
_entry.id   829616aa2721a45aaa86acd74e32db2b
#
_cell.length_a   1.000
_cell.length_b   1.000
_cell.length_c   1.000
_cell.angle_alpha   90.00
_cell.angle_beta   90.00
_cell.angle_gamma   90.00
#
_symmetry.space_group_name_H-M   'P 1'
#
loop_
_entity.id
_entity.type
_entity.pdbx_description
1 polymer ?
#
loop_
_entity_poly.entity_id
_entity_poly.type
_entity_poly.pdbx_seq_one_letter_code
_entity_poly.pdbx_strand_id
1 'polypeptide(L)'
;MKKIFIILAAAMLVTACRNDEQQLKERAAELCNYIPDHELREESRDYMTEDFYNVLDTMFNRLPEHEAMDHEWLYYFVTGNGGTIADYEVASVEQQDKTHAIATISVRQKWEDGSFDPESDIEEHYLYMEMVNGQWLISDFDEHKADCIRHIAINREEQAMRAAISNYLVSKIGELYKKSEICIPILMMVHEEDDHIMGDFWVLWYNIAGDTLKCVSGGNHSGLLTLEKTDGKYTVTSFEQTVDGAGNEASARKIFGNHYDIYQNMHSNEAVREAVRKEQLQEYVKQHNLKVHYYQDYGWPAVEL
;
A
#
# COMPACT_ATOMS: atom_id res chain seq x y z
N MET A 1 16.10 -61.00 26.83
CA MET A 1 15.15 -60.61 25.74
C MET A 1 14.57 -59.19 25.91
N LYS A 2 14.38 -58.64 27.15
CA LYS A 2 13.80 -57.29 27.33
C LYS A 2 14.69 -56.12 26.82
N LYS A 3 16.03 -56.23 26.79
CA LYS A 3 16.92 -55.15 26.35
C LYS A 3 16.98 -54.95 24.84
N ILE A 4 16.69 -55.97 24.03
CA ILE A 4 16.70 -55.89 22.56
C ILE A 4 15.47 -55.16 22.04
N PHE A 5 14.34 -55.31 22.70
CA PHE A 5 13.09 -54.61 22.34
C PHE A 5 13.16 -53.09 22.52
N ILE A 6 13.86 -52.60 23.55
CA ILE A 6 14.01 -51.17 23.83
C ILE A 6 14.91 -50.50 22.76
N ILE A 7 15.97 -51.19 22.32
CA ILE A 7 16.86 -50.66 21.27
C ILE A 7 16.17 -50.61 19.92
N LEU A 8 15.35 -51.63 19.59
CA LEU A 8 14.57 -51.62 18.31
C LEU A 8 13.46 -50.52 18.33
N ALA A 9 12.80 -50.32 19.45
CA ALA A 9 11.78 -49.26 19.57
C ALA A 9 12.40 -47.86 19.48
N ALA A 10 13.57 -47.64 20.09
CA ALA A 10 14.33 -46.39 19.98
C ALA A 10 14.84 -46.15 18.54
N ALA A 11 15.31 -47.19 17.86
CA ALA A 11 15.76 -47.10 16.48
C ALA A 11 14.60 -46.80 15.51
N MET A 12 13.40 -47.37 15.73
CA MET A 12 12.21 -47.07 14.94
C MET A 12 11.69 -45.64 15.17
N LEU A 13 11.74 -45.13 16.40
CA LEU A 13 11.36 -43.76 16.71
C LEU A 13 12.31 -42.75 16.06
N VAL A 14 13.61 -43.00 16.06
CA VAL A 14 14.60 -42.12 15.41
C VAL A 14 14.47 -42.14 13.89
N THR A 15 14.17 -43.28 13.28
CA THR A 15 13.93 -43.35 11.83
C THR A 15 12.59 -42.73 11.41
N ALA A 16 11.53 -42.84 12.20
CA ALA A 16 10.25 -42.18 11.94
C ALA A 16 10.39 -40.65 12.04
N CYS A 17 10.98 -40.12 13.11
CA CYS A 17 11.25 -38.68 13.25
C CYS A 17 12.13 -38.13 12.12
N ARG A 18 13.13 -38.88 11.69
CA ARG A 18 14.04 -38.47 10.60
C ARG A 18 13.32 -38.44 9.23
N ASN A 19 12.34 -39.32 9.04
CA ASN A 19 11.52 -39.33 7.81
C ASN A 19 10.52 -38.16 7.81
N ASP A 20 9.96 -37.81 8.95
CA ASP A 20 9.02 -36.69 9.10
C ASP A 20 9.74 -35.34 8.87
N GLU A 21 10.96 -35.16 9.42
CA GLU A 21 11.77 -33.96 9.22
C GLU A 21 12.18 -33.79 7.74
N GLN A 22 12.59 -34.88 7.09
CA GLN A 22 12.95 -34.84 5.68
C GLN A 22 11.76 -34.49 4.79
N GLN A 23 10.56 -35.06 5.06
CA GLN A 23 9.34 -34.74 4.33
C GLN A 23 8.95 -33.27 4.53
N LEU A 24 9.12 -32.75 5.73
CA LEU A 24 8.84 -31.35 6.03
C LEU A 24 9.81 -30.41 5.32
N LYS A 25 11.08 -30.78 5.23
CA LYS A 25 12.10 -30.04 4.46
C LYS A 25 11.81 -30.04 2.95
N GLU A 26 11.40 -31.17 2.40
CA GLU A 26 10.98 -31.28 0.99
C GLU A 26 9.74 -30.42 0.71
N ARG A 27 8.78 -30.39 1.64
CA ARG A 27 7.60 -29.53 1.52
C ARG A 27 7.97 -28.05 1.61
N ALA A 28 8.85 -27.65 2.52
CA ALA A 28 9.36 -26.29 2.60
C ALA A 28 10.03 -25.85 1.29
N ALA A 29 10.85 -26.71 0.69
CA ALA A 29 11.48 -26.44 -0.60
C ALA A 29 10.46 -26.28 -1.76
N GLU A 30 9.38 -27.05 -1.75
CA GLU A 30 8.28 -26.84 -2.70
C GLU A 30 7.61 -25.49 -2.48
N LEU A 31 7.30 -25.11 -1.23
CA LEU A 31 6.63 -23.87 -0.87
C LEU A 31 7.46 -22.63 -1.25
N CYS A 32 8.78 -22.70 -1.22
CA CYS A 32 9.66 -21.58 -1.62
C CYS A 32 9.34 -21.06 -3.04
N ASN A 33 8.87 -21.92 -3.95
CA ASN A 33 8.52 -21.52 -5.31
C ASN A 33 7.28 -20.61 -5.40
N TYR A 34 6.53 -20.47 -4.32
CA TYR A 34 5.29 -19.69 -4.25
C TYR A 34 5.41 -18.45 -3.38
N ILE A 35 6.59 -18.18 -2.82
CA ILE A 35 6.87 -16.91 -2.13
C ILE A 35 6.87 -15.80 -3.18
N PRO A 36 6.10 -14.71 -3.01
CA PRO A 36 6.13 -13.57 -3.91
C PRO A 36 7.46 -12.82 -3.77
N ASP A 37 7.89 -12.18 -4.83
CA ASP A 37 9.01 -11.24 -4.79
C ASP A 37 8.58 -9.88 -5.36
N HIS A 38 8.33 -9.80 -6.66
CA HIS A 38 7.83 -8.57 -7.30
C HIS A 38 6.32 -8.59 -7.54
N GLU A 39 5.71 -9.77 -7.52
CA GLU A 39 4.29 -9.96 -7.79
C GLU A 39 3.70 -11.10 -6.95
N LEU A 40 2.44 -11.01 -6.62
CA LEU A 40 1.67 -12.10 -6.04
C LEU A 40 0.89 -12.82 -7.14
N ARG A 41 1.28 -14.06 -7.44
CA ARG A 41 0.58 -14.90 -8.44
C ARG A 41 -0.67 -15.53 -7.85
N GLU A 42 -1.74 -15.63 -8.65
CA GLU A 42 -3.00 -16.22 -8.19
C GLU A 42 -2.83 -17.68 -7.74
N GLU A 43 -1.97 -18.44 -8.38
CA GLU A 43 -1.65 -19.84 -8.03
C GLU A 43 -1.02 -19.99 -6.63
N SER A 44 -0.38 -18.94 -6.10
CA SER A 44 0.19 -18.94 -4.74
C SER A 44 -0.87 -19.12 -3.65
N ARG A 45 -2.15 -18.86 -3.98
CA ARG A 45 -3.27 -19.03 -3.05
C ARG A 45 -3.38 -20.45 -2.50
N ASP A 46 -3.11 -21.46 -3.31
CA ASP A 46 -3.23 -22.88 -2.91
C ASP A 46 -2.07 -23.34 -2.01
N TYR A 47 -1.02 -22.50 -1.87
CA TYR A 47 0.20 -22.79 -1.11
C TYR A 47 0.37 -21.90 0.12
N MET A 48 -0.54 -20.96 0.33
CA MET A 48 -0.57 -20.05 1.48
C MET A 48 -1.80 -20.27 2.34
N THR A 49 -1.73 -19.90 3.61
CA THR A 49 -2.95 -19.78 4.43
C THR A 49 -3.82 -18.66 3.87
N GLU A 50 -5.14 -18.81 3.99
CA GLU A 50 -6.10 -17.86 3.41
C GLU A 50 -5.88 -16.42 3.94
N ASP A 51 -5.59 -16.28 5.21
CA ASP A 51 -5.37 -14.98 5.84
C ASP A 51 -4.05 -14.33 5.36
N PHE A 52 -2.96 -15.10 5.20
CA PHE A 52 -1.71 -14.56 4.67
C PHE A 52 -1.84 -14.15 3.22
N TYR A 53 -2.45 -15.01 2.38
CA TYR A 53 -2.71 -14.66 0.98
C TYR A 53 -3.55 -13.39 0.85
N ASN A 54 -4.61 -13.24 1.64
CA ASN A 54 -5.48 -12.07 1.59
C ASN A 54 -4.77 -10.78 2.03
N VAL A 55 -3.85 -10.86 2.97
CA VAL A 55 -2.99 -9.74 3.37
C VAL A 55 -2.08 -9.34 2.22
N LEU A 56 -1.38 -10.29 1.59
CA LEU A 56 -0.51 -10.02 0.45
C LEU A 56 -1.30 -9.52 -0.78
N ASP A 57 -2.47 -10.12 -1.08
CA ASP A 57 -3.33 -9.65 -2.17
C ASP A 57 -3.79 -8.20 -1.97
N THR A 58 -4.04 -7.81 -0.72
CA THR A 58 -4.34 -6.41 -0.42
C THR A 58 -3.14 -5.51 -0.68
N MET A 59 -1.95 -5.92 -0.25
CA MET A 59 -0.72 -5.13 -0.41
C MET A 59 -0.29 -5.01 -1.88
N PHE A 60 -0.24 -6.14 -2.61
CA PHE A 60 0.26 -6.17 -3.99
C PHE A 60 -0.74 -5.67 -5.03
N ASN A 61 -2.05 -5.92 -4.83
CA ASN A 61 -3.04 -5.76 -5.89
C ASN A 61 -4.12 -4.73 -5.61
N ARG A 62 -4.31 -4.29 -4.36
CA ARG A 62 -5.45 -3.43 -3.98
C ARG A 62 -5.08 -2.08 -3.40
N LEU A 63 -3.86 -1.91 -2.91
CA LEU A 63 -3.39 -0.58 -2.51
C LEU A 63 -3.11 0.25 -3.77
N PRO A 64 -3.34 1.58 -3.71
CA PRO A 64 -2.92 2.48 -4.77
C PRO A 64 -1.42 2.35 -5.05
N GLU A 65 -1.05 2.46 -6.32
CA GLU A 65 0.33 2.23 -6.79
C GLU A 65 1.36 3.14 -6.09
N HIS A 66 1.01 4.41 -5.84
CA HIS A 66 1.86 5.35 -5.13
C HIS A 66 2.03 4.99 -3.64
N GLU A 67 1.02 4.41 -3.00
CA GLU A 67 1.09 3.94 -1.61
C GLU A 67 1.90 2.64 -1.50
N ALA A 68 1.90 1.81 -2.54
CA ALA A 68 2.76 0.65 -2.62
C ALA A 68 4.24 1.04 -2.83
N MET A 69 4.52 2.14 -3.54
CA MET A 69 5.88 2.64 -3.78
C MET A 69 6.57 3.21 -2.53
N ASP A 70 5.82 3.72 -1.56
CA ASP A 70 6.38 4.19 -0.27
C ASP A 70 6.91 3.03 0.60
N HIS A 71 6.71 1.79 0.15
CA HIS A 71 7.15 0.57 0.80
C HIS A 71 8.13 -0.18 -0.11
N GLU A 72 9.36 0.30 -0.19
CA GLU A 72 10.44 -0.28 -1.02
C GLU A 72 10.58 -1.79 -0.85
N TRP A 73 10.37 -2.31 0.36
CA TRP A 73 10.44 -3.75 0.65
C TRP A 73 9.32 -4.59 0.00
N LEU A 74 8.19 -4.01 -0.40
CA LEU A 74 7.14 -4.73 -1.14
C LEU A 74 7.52 -4.99 -2.59
N TYR A 75 8.34 -4.11 -3.18
CA TYR A 75 8.88 -4.32 -4.52
C TYR A 75 9.86 -5.48 -4.55
N TYR A 76 10.49 -5.75 -3.42
CA TYR A 76 11.53 -6.75 -3.27
C TYR A 76 11.27 -7.54 -2.00
N PHE A 77 10.12 -8.22 -1.94
CA PHE A 77 9.65 -8.91 -0.74
C PHE A 77 10.67 -9.92 -0.20
N VAL A 78 11.52 -10.46 -1.07
CA VAL A 78 12.60 -11.37 -0.73
C VAL A 78 13.97 -10.76 -1.03
N THR A 79 14.12 -10.07 -2.17
CA THR A 79 15.45 -9.66 -2.66
C THR A 79 15.91 -8.30 -2.18
N GLY A 80 15.06 -7.48 -1.59
CA GLY A 80 15.39 -6.21 -0.93
C GLY A 80 15.96 -5.08 -1.79
N ASN A 81 16.68 -5.34 -2.89
CA ASN A 81 17.47 -4.36 -3.63
C ASN A 81 17.41 -4.45 -5.17
N GLY A 82 16.39 -5.07 -5.75
CA GLY A 82 16.23 -5.11 -7.20
C GLY A 82 16.99 -6.23 -7.90
N GLY A 83 17.48 -7.20 -7.18
CA GLY A 83 17.92 -8.48 -7.74
C GLY A 83 16.74 -9.36 -8.11
N THR A 84 17.00 -10.47 -8.75
CA THR A 84 16.02 -11.54 -8.97
C THR A 84 16.47 -12.78 -8.19
N ILE A 85 15.50 -13.56 -7.72
CA ILE A 85 15.77 -14.82 -7.04
C ILE A 85 16.34 -15.80 -8.08
N ALA A 86 17.55 -16.32 -7.83
CA ALA A 86 18.15 -17.34 -8.65
C ALA A 86 17.70 -18.73 -8.20
N ASP A 87 17.78 -19.01 -6.91
CA ASP A 87 17.29 -20.24 -6.29
C ASP A 87 17.10 -20.10 -4.78
N TYR A 88 16.48 -21.11 -4.18
CA TYR A 88 16.31 -21.29 -2.75
C TYR A 88 17.00 -22.55 -2.27
N GLU A 89 17.61 -22.50 -1.09
CA GLU A 89 18.09 -23.67 -0.38
C GLU A 89 17.48 -23.71 1.03
N VAL A 90 16.78 -24.80 1.36
CA VAL A 90 16.26 -25.00 2.72
C VAL A 90 17.39 -25.54 3.58
N ALA A 91 17.95 -24.71 4.45
CA ALA A 91 19.02 -25.05 5.36
C ALA A 91 18.51 -26.00 6.47
N SER A 92 17.43 -25.64 7.14
CA SER A 92 16.83 -26.43 8.21
C SER A 92 15.31 -26.22 8.26
N VAL A 93 14.62 -27.14 8.96
CA VAL A 93 13.22 -26.98 9.33
C VAL A 93 13.05 -27.37 10.80
N GLU A 94 12.44 -26.52 11.58
CA GLU A 94 12.10 -26.75 12.97
C GLU A 94 10.58 -26.79 13.16
N GLN A 95 10.09 -27.97 13.51
CA GLN A 95 8.66 -28.12 13.85
C GLN A 95 8.44 -27.63 15.28
N GLN A 96 7.69 -26.54 15.44
CA GLN A 96 7.39 -25.92 16.73
C GLN A 96 6.34 -26.72 17.52
N ASP A 97 5.32 -27.19 16.79
CA ASP A 97 4.26 -28.05 17.32
C ASP A 97 3.65 -28.92 16.21
N LYS A 98 2.45 -29.49 16.42
CA LYS A 98 1.77 -30.34 15.43
C LYS A 98 1.29 -29.59 14.19
N THR A 99 1.17 -28.28 14.30
CA THR A 99 0.54 -27.42 13.30
C THR A 99 1.42 -26.27 12.84
N HIS A 100 2.58 -26.03 13.48
CA HIS A 100 3.47 -24.94 13.12
C HIS A 100 4.90 -25.44 12.92
N ALA A 101 5.56 -24.91 11.92
CA ALA A 101 6.97 -25.15 11.62
C ALA A 101 7.61 -23.88 11.03
N ILE A 102 8.91 -23.74 11.21
CA ILE A 102 9.73 -22.68 10.63
C ILE A 102 10.84 -23.32 9.83
N ALA A 103 10.95 -22.93 8.57
CA ALA A 103 12.08 -23.30 7.72
C ALA A 103 13.05 -22.13 7.62
N THR A 104 14.32 -22.37 7.89
CA THR A 104 15.40 -21.45 7.54
C THR A 104 15.77 -21.71 6.10
N ILE A 105 15.67 -20.70 5.25
CA ILE A 105 15.96 -20.76 3.83
C ILE A 105 17.08 -19.79 3.48
N SER A 106 17.99 -20.21 2.62
CA SER A 106 18.97 -19.32 2.01
C SER A 106 18.47 -18.96 0.62
N VAL A 107 18.37 -17.67 0.36
CA VAL A 107 17.99 -17.14 -0.95
C VAL A 107 19.24 -16.65 -1.66
N ARG A 108 19.45 -17.12 -2.87
CA ARG A 108 20.49 -16.61 -3.74
C ARG A 108 19.90 -15.62 -4.72
N GLN A 109 20.38 -14.40 -4.66
CA GLN A 109 20.00 -13.33 -5.57
C GLN A 109 20.89 -13.33 -6.81
N LYS A 110 20.38 -12.78 -7.90
CA LYS A 110 21.10 -12.57 -9.14
C LYS A 110 20.74 -11.17 -9.68
N TRP A 111 21.75 -10.39 -9.98
CA TRP A 111 21.58 -9.07 -10.57
C TRP A 111 21.25 -9.13 -12.06
N GLU A 112 20.66 -8.07 -12.62
CA GLU A 112 20.29 -8.01 -14.05
C GLU A 112 21.46 -8.24 -15.00
N ASP A 113 22.68 -7.80 -14.63
CA ASP A 113 23.89 -8.02 -15.40
C ASP A 113 24.45 -9.45 -15.27
N GLY A 114 23.81 -10.29 -14.46
CA GLY A 114 24.20 -11.66 -14.18
C GLY A 114 25.33 -11.80 -13.15
N SER A 115 25.76 -10.70 -12.53
CA SER A 115 26.74 -10.75 -11.44
C SER A 115 26.16 -11.45 -10.21
N PHE A 116 27.05 -12.06 -9.43
CA PHE A 116 26.72 -12.75 -8.19
C PHE A 116 27.94 -12.71 -7.25
N ASP A 117 27.72 -12.26 -6.02
CA ASP A 117 28.71 -12.26 -4.96
C ASP A 117 28.24 -13.18 -3.81
N PRO A 118 28.91 -14.33 -3.56
CA PRO A 118 28.52 -15.27 -2.51
C PRO A 118 28.53 -14.68 -1.08
N GLU A 119 29.24 -13.56 -0.87
CA GLU A 119 29.34 -12.95 0.46
C GLU A 119 28.20 -11.94 0.74
N SER A 120 27.59 -11.36 -0.31
CA SER A 120 26.54 -10.35 -0.18
C SER A 120 25.20 -10.75 -0.82
N ASP A 121 25.21 -11.71 -1.77
CA ASP A 121 24.02 -12.07 -2.55
C ASP A 121 23.38 -13.39 -2.08
N ILE A 122 23.75 -13.89 -0.87
CA ILE A 122 23.07 -14.98 -0.17
C ILE A 122 22.53 -14.42 1.14
N GLU A 123 21.21 -14.43 1.27
CA GLU A 123 20.52 -13.96 2.46
C GLU A 123 19.75 -15.12 3.13
N GLU A 124 19.69 -15.10 4.46
CA GLU A 124 18.94 -16.06 5.26
C GLU A 124 17.58 -15.49 5.60
N HIS A 125 16.53 -16.26 5.34
CA HIS A 125 15.15 -15.90 5.56
C HIS A 125 14.40 -16.99 6.34
N TYR A 126 13.24 -16.63 6.90
CA TYR A 126 12.41 -17.53 7.69
C TYR A 126 11.04 -17.71 7.05
N LEU A 127 10.78 -18.95 6.60
CA LEU A 127 9.48 -19.35 6.07
C LEU A 127 8.65 -19.99 7.18
N TYR A 128 7.58 -19.34 7.59
CA TYR A 128 6.64 -19.84 8.59
C TYR A 128 5.58 -20.68 7.88
N MET A 129 5.33 -21.86 8.41
CA MET A 129 4.40 -22.83 7.85
C MET A 129 3.35 -23.25 8.87
N GLU A 130 2.11 -23.39 8.42
CA GLU A 130 0.97 -23.85 9.22
C GLU A 130 0.30 -25.07 8.57
N MET A 131 -0.10 -26.03 9.39
CA MET A 131 -0.83 -27.24 8.97
C MET A 131 -2.32 -26.94 8.88
N VAL A 132 -2.84 -26.80 7.66
CA VAL A 132 -4.26 -26.54 7.38
C VAL A 132 -4.82 -27.71 6.58
N ASN A 133 -5.86 -28.36 7.10
CA ASN A 133 -6.53 -29.49 6.44
C ASN A 133 -5.57 -30.63 6.00
N GLY A 134 -4.51 -30.87 6.77
CA GLY A 134 -3.55 -31.93 6.48
C GLY A 134 -2.44 -31.55 5.48
N GLN A 135 -2.34 -30.28 5.13
CA GLN A 135 -1.30 -29.73 4.25
C GLN A 135 -0.54 -28.60 4.94
N TRP A 136 0.77 -28.60 4.80
CA TRP A 136 1.60 -27.48 5.21
C TRP A 136 1.51 -26.36 4.18
N LEU A 137 1.12 -25.16 4.63
CA LEU A 137 0.97 -23.95 3.82
C LEU A 137 1.86 -22.84 4.41
N ILE A 138 2.24 -21.86 3.60
CA ILE A 138 2.95 -20.66 4.03
C ILE A 138 1.98 -19.82 4.87
N SER A 139 2.36 -19.49 6.10
CA SER A 139 1.55 -18.64 7.00
C SER A 139 2.17 -17.26 7.23
N ASP A 140 3.46 -17.12 7.00
CA ASP A 140 4.21 -15.87 7.05
C ASP A 140 5.58 -16.03 6.39
N PHE A 141 6.25 -14.92 6.12
CA PHE A 141 7.62 -14.84 5.63
C PHE A 141 8.32 -13.68 6.34
N ASP A 142 9.43 -13.95 7.02
CA ASP A 142 10.22 -12.97 7.80
C ASP A 142 9.38 -12.06 8.74
N GLU A 143 8.25 -12.59 9.24
CA GLU A 143 7.30 -11.84 10.08
C GLU A 143 6.66 -10.63 9.37
N HIS A 144 6.72 -10.58 8.04
CA HIS A 144 6.18 -9.47 7.24
C HIS A 144 4.66 -9.31 7.31
N LYS A 145 3.92 -10.39 7.64
CA LYS A 145 2.46 -10.34 7.75
C LYS A 145 1.98 -9.26 8.73
N ALA A 146 2.65 -9.14 9.88
CA ALA A 146 2.28 -8.13 10.87
C ALA A 146 2.51 -6.71 10.36
N ASP A 147 3.60 -6.50 9.61
CA ASP A 147 3.91 -5.22 8.99
C ASP A 147 2.92 -4.87 7.87
N CYS A 148 2.60 -5.83 7.00
CA CYS A 148 1.54 -5.69 6.00
C CYS A 148 0.20 -5.28 6.62
N ILE A 149 -0.23 -5.96 7.68
CA ILE A 149 -1.49 -5.63 8.38
C ILE A 149 -1.46 -4.20 8.92
N ARG A 150 -0.34 -3.75 9.49
CA ARG A 150 -0.17 -2.39 9.99
C ARG A 150 -0.27 -1.36 8.87
N HIS A 151 0.40 -1.60 7.75
CA HIS A 151 0.33 -0.72 6.58
C HIS A 151 -1.08 -0.63 6.00
N ILE A 152 -1.75 -1.76 5.84
CA ILE A 152 -3.15 -1.79 5.39
C ILE A 152 -4.04 -0.97 6.33
N ALA A 153 -3.81 -1.04 7.64
CA ALA A 153 -4.59 -0.29 8.61
C ALA A 153 -4.34 1.23 8.49
N ILE A 154 -3.07 1.65 8.36
CA ILE A 154 -2.69 3.07 8.16
C ILE A 154 -3.31 3.60 6.87
N ASN A 155 -3.18 2.89 5.76
CA ASN A 155 -3.76 3.27 4.47
C ASN A 155 -5.29 3.42 4.52
N ARG A 156 -5.98 2.48 5.17
CA ARG A 156 -7.44 2.57 5.34
C ARG A 156 -7.85 3.79 6.16
N GLU A 157 -7.07 4.12 7.17
CA GLU A 157 -7.31 5.30 8.01
C GLU A 157 -7.12 6.59 7.20
N GLU A 158 -6.03 6.69 6.44
CA GLU A 158 -5.76 7.81 5.55
C GLU A 158 -6.85 7.97 4.48
N GLN A 159 -7.23 6.89 3.81
CA GLN A 159 -8.32 6.91 2.84
C GLN A 159 -9.65 7.35 3.46
N ALA A 160 -9.97 6.91 4.68
CA ALA A 160 -11.17 7.34 5.39
C ALA A 160 -11.15 8.83 5.72
N MET A 161 -10.01 9.36 6.12
CA MET A 161 -9.78 10.78 6.37
C MET A 161 -9.91 11.59 5.07
N ARG A 162 -9.22 11.21 4.00
CA ARG A 162 -9.29 11.84 2.67
C ARG A 162 -10.72 11.84 2.13
N ALA A 163 -11.47 10.75 2.29
CA ALA A 163 -12.87 10.66 1.90
C ALA A 163 -13.75 11.63 2.70
N ALA A 164 -13.52 11.79 4.00
CA ALA A 164 -14.25 12.74 4.83
C ALA A 164 -13.99 14.19 4.40
N ILE A 165 -12.74 14.56 4.12
CA ILE A 165 -12.35 15.86 3.59
C ILE A 165 -13.03 16.10 2.22
N SER A 166 -12.93 15.14 1.30
CA SER A 166 -13.54 15.22 -0.03
C SER A 166 -15.05 15.43 0.06
N ASN A 167 -15.75 14.66 0.90
CA ASN A 167 -17.18 14.80 1.12
C ASN A 167 -17.55 16.17 1.68
N TYR A 168 -16.77 16.70 2.61
CA TYR A 168 -16.97 18.04 3.15
C TYR A 168 -16.80 19.11 2.06
N LEU A 169 -15.70 19.05 1.31
CA LEU A 169 -15.40 19.99 0.25
C LEU A 169 -16.51 19.99 -0.82
N VAL A 170 -16.94 18.82 -1.28
CA VAL A 170 -18.05 18.71 -2.25
C VAL A 170 -19.34 19.26 -1.68
N SER A 171 -19.71 18.88 -0.44
CA SER A 171 -21.03 19.22 0.15
C SER A 171 -21.12 20.63 0.75
N LYS A 172 -19.99 21.27 1.08
CA LYS A 172 -19.98 22.61 1.67
C LYS A 172 -19.39 23.65 0.74
N ILE A 173 -18.25 23.37 0.13
CA ILE A 173 -17.56 24.30 -0.75
C ILE A 173 -18.10 24.20 -2.17
N GLY A 174 -18.35 23.00 -2.66
CA GLY A 174 -18.94 22.77 -3.98
C GLY A 174 -20.29 23.46 -4.17
N GLU A 175 -21.08 23.64 -3.09
CA GLU A 175 -22.35 24.38 -3.10
C GLU A 175 -22.19 25.88 -3.42
N LEU A 176 -21.01 26.44 -3.24
CA LEU A 176 -20.73 27.85 -3.53
C LEU A 176 -20.60 28.13 -5.05
N TYR A 177 -20.47 27.09 -5.85
CA TYR A 177 -20.21 27.16 -7.28
C TYR A 177 -21.42 26.73 -8.11
N LYS A 178 -21.37 27.08 -9.39
CA LYS A 178 -22.36 26.58 -10.36
C LYS A 178 -22.20 25.08 -10.51
N LYS A 179 -23.18 24.33 -10.06
CA LYS A 179 -23.20 22.87 -10.17
C LYS A 179 -23.17 22.38 -11.61
N SER A 180 -22.56 21.23 -11.82
CA SER A 180 -22.51 20.51 -13.08
C SER A 180 -22.70 19.00 -12.83
N GLU A 181 -22.24 18.14 -13.73
CA GLU A 181 -22.47 16.69 -13.63
C GLU A 181 -21.70 16.06 -12.47
N ILE A 182 -20.44 16.43 -12.31
CA ILE A 182 -19.52 15.83 -11.32
C ILE A 182 -18.74 16.92 -10.61
N CYS A 183 -18.64 16.83 -9.30
CA CYS A 183 -17.76 17.67 -8.48
C CYS A 183 -16.59 16.83 -7.99
N ILE A 184 -15.39 17.20 -8.35
CA ILE A 184 -14.15 16.47 -7.96
C ILE A 184 -13.29 17.43 -7.13
N PRO A 185 -13.06 17.14 -5.84
CA PRO A 185 -12.10 17.88 -5.03
C PRO A 185 -10.67 17.35 -5.34
N ILE A 186 -9.70 18.27 -5.32
CA ILE A 186 -8.28 17.95 -5.41
C ILE A 186 -7.64 18.35 -4.08
N LEU A 187 -7.01 17.40 -3.43
CA LEU A 187 -6.45 17.55 -2.10
C LEU A 187 -4.91 17.69 -2.18
N MET A 188 -4.40 18.89 -1.94
CA MET A 188 -2.96 19.14 -1.82
C MET A 188 -2.65 19.36 -0.34
N MET A 189 -2.25 18.29 0.35
CA MET A 189 -1.90 18.33 1.77
C MET A 189 -0.55 19.02 1.94
N VAL A 190 -0.49 20.01 2.83
CA VAL A 190 0.74 20.76 3.18
C VAL A 190 1.33 20.22 4.47
N HIS A 191 0.48 19.94 5.45
CA HIS A 191 0.88 19.38 6.74
C HIS A 191 -0.32 18.72 7.41
N GLU A 192 -0.05 17.64 8.11
CA GLU A 192 -1.01 16.89 8.91
C GLU A 192 -0.45 16.73 10.33
N GLU A 193 -1.23 17.12 11.32
CA GLU A 193 -0.89 16.95 12.73
C GLU A 193 -2.17 16.66 13.52
N ASP A 194 -2.24 15.46 14.09
CA ASP A 194 -3.40 14.96 14.85
C ASP A 194 -4.74 15.10 14.08
N ASP A 195 -5.59 16.03 14.50
CA ASP A 195 -6.90 16.31 13.92
C ASP A 195 -6.91 17.55 13.00
N HIS A 196 -5.72 18.09 12.68
CA HIS A 196 -5.53 19.32 11.91
C HIS A 196 -4.86 19.04 10.58
N ILE A 197 -5.53 19.39 9.49
CA ILE A 197 -5.02 19.23 8.13
C ILE A 197 -4.88 20.60 7.47
N MET A 198 -3.65 21.01 7.22
CA MET A 198 -3.33 22.19 6.42
C MET A 198 -3.23 21.80 4.96
N GLY A 199 -3.87 22.53 4.08
CA GLY A 199 -3.84 22.17 2.65
C GLY A 199 -4.24 23.30 1.72
N ASP A 200 -4.00 23.01 0.43
CA ASP A 200 -4.44 23.81 -0.69
C ASP A 200 -5.45 22.97 -1.49
N PHE A 201 -6.73 23.22 -1.26
CA PHE A 201 -7.81 22.38 -1.73
C PHE A 201 -8.49 23.02 -2.94
N TRP A 202 -8.71 22.23 -3.99
CA TRP A 202 -9.48 22.70 -5.14
C TRP A 202 -10.81 21.96 -5.19
N VAL A 203 -11.86 22.67 -5.55
CA VAL A 203 -13.20 22.11 -5.73
C VAL A 203 -13.67 22.48 -7.12
N LEU A 204 -13.73 21.48 -8.00
CA LEU A 204 -13.94 21.68 -9.43
C LEU A 204 -15.16 20.89 -9.93
N TRP A 205 -16.09 21.59 -10.60
CA TRP A 205 -17.21 20.96 -11.27
C TRP A 205 -16.90 20.69 -12.72
N TYR A 206 -17.20 19.49 -13.17
CA TYR A 206 -16.97 19.02 -14.53
C TYR A 206 -18.25 18.55 -15.20
N ASN A 207 -18.32 18.73 -16.54
CA ASN A 207 -19.18 17.98 -17.45
C ASN A 207 -18.37 16.89 -18.14
N ILE A 208 -19.01 15.76 -18.41
CA ILE A 208 -18.43 14.72 -19.26
C ILE A 208 -18.85 15.01 -20.72
N ALA A 209 -17.88 15.32 -21.57
CA ALA A 209 -18.10 15.60 -22.99
C ALA A 209 -17.28 14.63 -23.85
N GLY A 210 -17.91 13.52 -24.24
CA GLY A 210 -17.23 12.42 -24.91
C GLY A 210 -16.26 11.72 -23.97
N ASP A 211 -14.97 11.76 -24.26
CA ASP A 211 -13.88 11.21 -23.47
C ASP A 211 -13.13 12.25 -22.61
N THR A 212 -13.75 13.42 -22.39
CA THR A 212 -13.10 14.56 -21.74
C THR A 212 -13.91 15.08 -20.55
N LEU A 213 -13.27 15.25 -19.39
CA LEU A 213 -13.77 16.02 -18.25
C LEU A 213 -13.56 17.52 -18.54
N LYS A 214 -14.64 18.26 -18.79
CA LYS A 214 -14.57 19.72 -19.03
C LYS A 214 -14.89 20.47 -17.75
N CYS A 215 -13.92 21.19 -17.19
CA CYS A 215 -14.10 22.05 -16.05
C CYS A 215 -15.07 23.20 -16.37
N VAL A 216 -16.10 23.40 -15.56
CA VAL A 216 -17.17 24.38 -15.76
C VAL A 216 -17.12 25.50 -14.74
N SER A 217 -16.81 25.15 -13.51
CA SER A 217 -16.73 26.09 -12.38
C SER A 217 -15.98 25.47 -11.23
N GLY A 218 -15.48 26.29 -10.34
CA GLY A 218 -14.76 25.87 -9.17
C GLY A 218 -13.72 26.89 -8.73
N GLY A 219 -12.95 26.54 -7.75
CA GLY A 219 -11.89 27.40 -7.24
C GLY A 219 -10.99 26.70 -6.23
N ASN A 220 -9.98 27.45 -5.82
CA ASN A 220 -9.01 27.06 -4.82
C ASN A 220 -9.43 27.58 -3.43
N HIS A 221 -9.20 26.77 -2.41
CA HIS A 221 -9.52 27.04 -1.02
C HIS A 221 -8.36 26.54 -0.14
N SER A 222 -7.45 27.43 0.17
CA SER A 222 -6.35 27.12 1.06
C SER A 222 -6.73 27.35 2.52
N GLY A 223 -6.27 26.51 3.44
CA GLY A 223 -6.59 26.69 4.84
C GLY A 223 -6.31 25.50 5.74
N LEU A 224 -6.91 25.57 6.93
CA LEU A 224 -6.83 24.58 7.98
C LEU A 224 -8.19 23.91 8.20
N LEU A 225 -8.27 22.62 7.95
CA LEU A 225 -9.38 21.74 8.31
C LEU A 225 -9.16 21.17 9.71
N THR A 226 -10.19 21.16 10.54
CA THR A 226 -10.20 20.40 11.79
C THR A 226 -11.14 19.21 11.64
N LEU A 227 -10.64 18.03 12.00
CA LEU A 227 -11.39 16.78 11.93
C LEU A 227 -11.73 16.28 13.33
N GLU A 228 -12.76 15.48 13.43
CA GLU A 228 -13.09 14.69 14.61
C GLU A 228 -13.23 13.22 14.19
N LYS A 229 -12.60 12.34 14.97
CA LYS A 229 -12.72 10.89 14.76
C LYS A 229 -13.62 10.29 15.83
N THR A 230 -14.79 9.78 15.44
CA THR A 230 -15.74 9.11 16.34
C THR A 230 -16.10 7.75 15.77
N ASP A 231 -15.91 6.69 16.54
CA ASP A 231 -16.18 5.30 16.12
C ASP A 231 -15.51 4.92 14.78
N GLY A 232 -14.27 5.36 14.58
CA GLY A 232 -13.47 5.10 13.38
C GLY A 232 -13.89 5.90 12.14
N LYS A 233 -14.81 6.85 12.28
CA LYS A 233 -15.25 7.74 11.19
C LYS A 233 -14.73 9.14 11.39
N TYR A 234 -14.17 9.71 10.36
CA TYR A 234 -13.73 11.09 10.31
C TYR A 234 -14.88 12.03 9.89
N THR A 235 -14.94 13.19 10.53
CA THR A 235 -15.86 14.27 10.19
C THR A 235 -15.12 15.59 10.25
N VAL A 236 -15.20 16.41 9.22
CA VAL A 236 -14.67 17.77 9.24
C VAL A 236 -15.61 18.66 10.06
N THR A 237 -15.08 19.22 11.14
CA THR A 237 -15.84 20.07 12.08
C THR A 237 -15.69 21.57 11.78
N SER A 238 -14.53 21.97 11.22
CA SER A 238 -14.29 23.37 10.82
C SER A 238 -13.32 23.47 9.64
N PHE A 239 -13.41 24.62 8.94
CA PHE A 239 -12.47 24.99 7.88
C PHE A 239 -12.14 26.47 8.00
N GLU A 240 -10.95 26.82 8.50
CA GLU A 240 -10.43 28.18 8.52
C GLU A 240 -9.70 28.44 7.19
N GLN A 241 -10.28 29.27 6.33
CA GLN A 241 -9.76 29.55 5.01
C GLN A 241 -8.89 30.82 5.00
N THR A 242 -7.94 30.88 4.07
CA THR A 242 -7.23 32.12 3.75
C THR A 242 -8.19 33.16 3.18
N VAL A 243 -7.88 34.43 3.40
CA VAL A 243 -8.67 35.53 2.87
C VAL A 243 -8.25 35.81 1.41
N ASP A 244 -9.21 36.08 0.55
CA ASP A 244 -8.93 36.45 -0.83
C ASP A 244 -8.32 37.86 -0.99
N GLY A 245 -7.56 38.04 -2.08
CA GLY A 245 -7.02 39.35 -2.47
C GLY A 245 -5.87 39.83 -1.58
N ALA A 246 -5.83 41.13 -1.26
CA ALA A 246 -4.70 41.75 -0.56
C ALA A 246 -4.44 41.20 0.86
N GLY A 247 -5.42 40.52 1.44
CA GLY A 247 -5.29 39.89 2.76
C GLY A 247 -4.75 38.45 2.71
N ASN A 248 -4.57 37.87 1.54
CA ASN A 248 -4.23 36.45 1.39
C ASN A 248 -2.94 36.08 2.08
N GLU A 249 -1.83 36.76 1.78
CA GLU A 249 -0.51 36.46 2.36
C GLU A 249 -0.53 36.53 3.90
N ALA A 250 -1.13 37.54 4.47
CA ALA A 250 -1.18 37.72 5.92
C ALA A 250 -2.00 36.61 6.60
N SER A 251 -3.14 36.23 6.02
CA SER A 251 -3.96 35.13 6.52
C SER A 251 -3.29 33.77 6.32
N ALA A 252 -2.66 33.55 5.18
CA ALA A 252 -1.92 32.32 4.92
C ALA A 252 -0.73 32.13 5.88
N ARG A 253 0.06 33.18 6.12
CA ARG A 253 1.14 33.14 7.12
C ARG A 253 0.63 32.82 8.53
N LYS A 254 -0.55 33.33 8.88
CA LYS A 254 -1.19 33.05 10.18
C LYS A 254 -1.63 31.58 10.27
N ILE A 255 -2.26 31.03 9.21
CA ILE A 255 -2.82 29.69 9.20
C ILE A 255 -1.70 28.64 9.09
N PHE A 256 -0.80 28.78 8.13
CA PHE A 256 0.24 27.80 7.86
C PHE A 256 1.47 27.93 8.78
N GLY A 257 1.68 29.06 9.44
CA GLY A 257 2.76 29.22 10.41
C GLY A 257 4.13 28.81 9.86
N ASN A 258 4.76 27.83 10.50
CA ASN A 258 6.07 27.28 10.09
C ASN A 258 6.01 26.51 8.75
N HIS A 259 4.84 26.12 8.28
CA HIS A 259 4.62 25.41 7.03
C HIS A 259 4.28 26.34 5.86
N TYR A 260 4.35 27.67 6.08
CA TYR A 260 4.00 28.65 5.05
C TYR A 260 4.84 28.52 3.78
N ASP A 261 6.13 28.25 3.90
CA ASP A 261 7.03 28.15 2.75
C ASP A 261 6.71 26.90 1.91
N ILE A 262 6.30 25.79 2.54
CA ILE A 262 5.83 24.59 1.87
C ILE A 262 4.54 24.90 1.11
N TYR A 263 3.55 25.50 1.80
CA TYR A 263 2.32 25.95 1.16
C TYR A 263 2.59 26.88 -0.04
N GLN A 264 3.42 27.90 0.16
CA GLN A 264 3.73 28.88 -0.88
C GLN A 264 4.38 28.23 -2.12
N ASN A 265 5.30 27.27 -1.90
CA ASN A 265 5.92 26.53 -2.99
C ASN A 265 4.88 25.68 -3.76
N MET A 266 4.04 24.94 -3.06
CA MET A 266 2.98 24.14 -3.68
C MET A 266 1.95 25.02 -4.41
N HIS A 267 1.47 26.06 -3.76
CA HIS A 267 0.45 26.96 -4.29
C HIS A 267 0.93 27.74 -5.53
N SER A 268 2.19 28.18 -5.57
CA SER A 268 2.74 28.96 -6.69
C SER A 268 3.32 28.11 -7.82
N ASN A 269 3.58 26.82 -7.59
CA ASN A 269 4.18 25.93 -8.58
C ASN A 269 3.11 25.24 -9.44
N GLU A 270 2.91 25.78 -10.64
CA GLU A 270 1.92 25.25 -11.59
C GLU A 270 2.17 23.77 -11.93
N ALA A 271 3.43 23.37 -12.13
CA ALA A 271 3.77 21.99 -12.49
C ALA A 271 3.40 21.00 -11.39
N VAL A 272 3.64 21.35 -10.11
CA VAL A 272 3.24 20.52 -8.97
C VAL A 272 1.71 20.41 -8.89
N ARG A 273 1.00 21.53 -9.01
CA ARG A 273 -0.48 21.53 -8.96
C ARG A 273 -1.09 20.67 -10.06
N GLU A 274 -0.58 20.79 -11.28
CA GLU A 274 -1.10 20.02 -12.43
C GLU A 274 -0.76 18.53 -12.29
N ALA A 275 0.40 18.17 -11.76
CA ALA A 275 0.76 16.78 -11.49
C ALA A 275 -0.20 16.14 -10.48
N VAL A 276 -0.41 16.78 -9.31
CA VAL A 276 -1.34 16.30 -8.28
C VAL A 276 -2.78 16.25 -8.80
N ARG A 277 -3.19 17.24 -9.56
CA ARG A 277 -4.52 17.28 -10.18
C ARG A 277 -4.73 16.13 -11.15
N LYS A 278 -3.77 15.89 -12.03
CA LYS A 278 -3.83 14.81 -13.02
C LYS A 278 -3.95 13.46 -12.33
N GLU A 279 -3.09 13.19 -11.34
CA GLU A 279 -3.09 11.96 -10.56
C GLU A 279 -4.46 11.70 -9.90
N GLN A 280 -5.00 12.67 -9.17
CA GLN A 280 -6.29 12.50 -8.48
C GLN A 280 -7.48 12.40 -9.46
N LEU A 281 -7.41 13.04 -10.62
CA LEU A 281 -8.41 12.85 -11.68
C LEU A 281 -8.34 11.45 -12.28
N GLN A 282 -7.14 10.90 -12.52
CA GLN A 282 -6.94 9.53 -12.98
C GLN A 282 -7.52 8.52 -11.99
N GLU A 283 -7.22 8.71 -10.70
CA GLU A 283 -7.75 7.87 -9.64
C GLU A 283 -9.29 7.92 -9.60
N TYR A 284 -9.87 9.13 -9.64
CA TYR A 284 -11.32 9.30 -9.67
C TYR A 284 -11.96 8.60 -10.88
N VAL A 285 -11.39 8.76 -12.07
CA VAL A 285 -11.85 8.11 -13.31
C VAL A 285 -11.81 6.59 -13.17
N LYS A 286 -10.71 6.04 -12.62
CA LYS A 286 -10.54 4.60 -12.38
C LYS A 286 -11.57 4.07 -11.37
N GLN A 287 -11.72 4.73 -10.21
CA GLN A 287 -12.64 4.32 -9.14
C GLN A 287 -14.11 4.32 -9.58
N HIS A 288 -14.49 5.27 -10.45
CA HIS A 288 -15.87 5.42 -10.93
C HIS A 288 -16.11 4.78 -12.30
N ASN A 289 -15.12 4.04 -12.86
CA ASN A 289 -15.19 3.41 -14.18
C ASN A 289 -15.62 4.36 -15.29
N LEU A 290 -15.21 5.62 -15.24
CA LEU A 290 -15.53 6.60 -16.26
C LEU A 290 -14.75 6.31 -17.55
N LYS A 291 -15.37 6.56 -18.71
CA LYS A 291 -14.74 6.36 -20.03
C LYS A 291 -14.18 7.68 -20.54
N VAL A 292 -13.31 8.29 -19.75
CA VAL A 292 -12.65 9.56 -20.08
C VAL A 292 -11.13 9.36 -20.07
N HIS A 293 -10.45 10.09 -20.95
CA HIS A 293 -9.01 10.03 -21.14
C HIS A 293 -8.36 11.41 -21.09
N TYR A 294 -9.16 12.47 -21.01
CA TYR A 294 -8.69 13.85 -21.00
C TYR A 294 -9.42 14.67 -19.95
N TYR A 295 -8.78 15.73 -19.48
CA TYR A 295 -9.46 16.84 -18.82
C TYR A 295 -9.16 18.17 -19.51
N GLN A 296 -10.02 19.15 -19.34
CA GLN A 296 -9.92 20.44 -20.03
C GLN A 296 -10.45 21.57 -19.15
N ASP A 297 -9.64 22.59 -18.95
CA ASP A 297 -10.09 23.87 -18.40
C ASP A 297 -10.66 24.78 -19.48
N TYR A 298 -11.52 25.70 -19.06
CA TYR A 298 -12.16 26.64 -19.99
C TYR A 298 -11.11 27.48 -20.74
N GLY A 299 -11.16 27.40 -22.06
CA GLY A 299 -10.26 28.16 -22.93
C GLY A 299 -8.85 27.56 -23.12
N TRP A 300 -8.55 26.41 -22.51
CA TRP A 300 -7.26 25.71 -22.62
C TRP A 300 -7.39 24.43 -23.44
N PRO A 301 -6.29 23.94 -24.04
CA PRO A 301 -6.25 22.62 -24.65
C PRO A 301 -6.60 21.51 -23.66
N ALA A 302 -7.13 20.41 -24.19
CA ALA A 302 -7.32 19.20 -23.37
C ALA A 302 -5.95 18.58 -23.02
N VAL A 303 -5.85 18.09 -21.80
CA VAL A 303 -4.67 17.40 -21.24
C VAL A 303 -5.01 15.93 -21.06
N GLU A 304 -4.14 15.04 -21.47
CA GLU A 304 -4.30 13.58 -21.30
C GLU A 304 -4.15 13.20 -19.83
N LEU A 305 -5.09 12.36 -19.37
CA LEU A 305 -5.11 11.78 -18.02
C LEU A 305 -4.18 10.57 -17.92
#